data_ef7570e322ed5f0df19b6af0c0c7c759
#
_entry.id   ef7570e322ed5f0df19b6af0c0c7c759
#
_cell.length_a   1.000
_cell.length_b   1.000
_cell.length_c   1.000
_cell.angle_alpha   90.00
_cell.angle_beta   90.00
_cell.angle_gamma   90.00
#
_symmetry.space_group_name_H-M   'P 1'
#
loop_
_entity.id
_entity.type
_entity.pdbx_description
1 polymer ?
#
loop_
_entity_poly.entity_id
_entity_poly.type
_entity_poly.pdbx_seq_one_letter_code
_entity_poly.pdbx_strand_id
1 'polypeptide(L)'
;MRRRQFLRNSLAVGLGSMLIPRWLHPLLARSDHLRDRGQNRILVILNLGGGNDGLNTVIPFEDDEYYNLRPTIAIPQNELLTITETLGLHPAMAPLMDLWNDENMAIIQNVGYDQQDLSHFRSTDIWRSASDVDQVISTGWVARYLETLYTGYVENPPEEPMALQQGSTDGLLLTGNEGVPGVIVDDPS
;
A
#
# COMPACT_ATOMS: atom_id res chain seq x y z
N MET A 1 -3.58 -24.45 11.87
CA MET A 1 -2.40 -24.56 10.98
C MET A 1 -1.41 -23.45 11.32
N ARG A 2 -0.11 -23.68 11.58
CA ARG A 2 0.80 -22.61 11.99
C ARG A 2 1.13 -21.73 10.78
N ARG A 3 1.01 -20.37 10.88
CA ARG A 3 1.26 -19.38 9.80
C ARG A 3 2.58 -19.61 9.05
N ARG A 4 3.61 -20.08 9.74
CA ARG A 4 4.91 -20.46 9.16
C ARG A 4 4.80 -21.64 8.19
N GLN A 5 3.88 -22.57 8.45
CA GLN A 5 3.59 -23.71 7.61
C GLN A 5 2.78 -23.30 6.37
N PHE A 6 1.90 -22.29 6.52
CA PHE A 6 1.13 -21.71 5.41
C PHE A 6 2.06 -20.97 4.44
N LEU A 7 2.93 -20.09 4.92
CA LEU A 7 3.90 -19.38 4.06
C LEU A 7 4.88 -20.33 3.36
N ARG A 8 5.34 -21.37 4.05
CA ARG A 8 6.17 -22.44 3.43
C ARG A 8 5.40 -23.23 2.39
N ASN A 9 4.14 -23.53 2.63
CA ASN A 9 3.32 -24.32 1.71
C ASN A 9 2.82 -23.49 0.53
N SER A 10 2.50 -22.21 0.72
CA SER A 10 2.16 -21.27 -0.37
C SER A 10 3.36 -21.02 -1.29
N LEU A 11 4.57 -20.91 -0.72
CA LEU A 11 5.82 -20.84 -1.49
C LEU A 11 6.13 -22.14 -2.22
N ALA A 12 5.71 -23.29 -1.69
CA ALA A 12 5.95 -24.59 -2.31
C ALA A 12 4.95 -24.93 -3.45
N VAL A 13 3.76 -24.33 -3.45
CA VAL A 13 2.70 -24.64 -4.43
C VAL A 13 2.70 -23.66 -5.61
N GLY A 14 3.28 -22.45 -5.46
CA GLY A 14 3.24 -21.38 -6.48
C GLY A 14 4.54 -21.12 -7.25
N LEU A 15 5.67 -21.74 -6.88
CA LEU A 15 6.96 -21.32 -7.40
C LEU A 15 7.82 -22.47 -7.91
N GLY A 16 7.76 -22.67 -9.20
CA GLY A 16 8.98 -23.00 -9.91
C GLY A 16 9.98 -21.84 -9.70
N SER A 17 10.99 -22.06 -8.83
CA SER A 17 12.27 -21.34 -8.75
C SER A 17 12.28 -19.79 -8.66
N MET A 18 11.45 -19.12 -7.91
CA MET A 18 11.75 -17.76 -7.49
C MET A 18 12.51 -17.78 -6.17
N LEU A 19 13.81 -17.57 -6.26
CA LEU A 19 14.69 -17.29 -5.13
C LEU A 19 14.21 -15.98 -4.48
N ILE A 20 13.70 -16.06 -3.25
CA ILE A 20 13.38 -14.88 -2.46
C ILE A 20 14.65 -14.02 -2.36
N PRO A 21 14.65 -12.79 -2.86
CA PRO A 21 15.83 -11.95 -2.83
C PRO A 21 16.34 -11.80 -1.38
N ARG A 22 17.64 -11.88 -1.17
CA ARG A 22 18.26 -11.85 0.17
C ARG A 22 17.90 -10.62 0.99
N TRP A 23 17.57 -9.50 0.35
CA TRP A 23 17.13 -8.27 1.02
C TRP A 23 15.73 -8.40 1.65
N LEU A 24 14.91 -9.36 1.21
CA LEU A 24 13.59 -9.62 1.78
C LEU A 24 13.64 -10.46 3.07
N HIS A 25 14.77 -11.16 3.33
CA HIS A 25 14.95 -11.98 4.52
C HIS A 25 14.80 -11.20 5.85
N PRO A 26 15.33 -9.97 6.00
CA PRO A 26 15.16 -9.20 7.23
C PRO A 26 13.70 -8.77 7.48
N LEU A 27 12.94 -8.50 6.42
CA LEU A 27 11.51 -8.16 6.50
C LEU A 27 10.68 -9.36 6.93
N LEU A 28 10.99 -10.56 6.41
CA LEU A 28 10.33 -11.80 6.79
C LEU A 28 10.73 -12.26 8.21
N ALA A 29 11.97 -12.01 8.63
CA ALA A 29 12.43 -12.33 9.99
C ALA A 29 11.85 -11.38 11.04
N ARG A 30 11.62 -10.11 10.71
CA ARG A 30 10.94 -9.15 11.59
C ARG A 30 9.47 -9.49 11.85
N SER A 31 8.84 -10.26 10.97
CA SER A 31 7.45 -10.67 11.18
C SER A 31 7.23 -11.54 12.44
N ASP A 32 8.27 -12.19 12.95
CA ASP A 32 8.18 -12.96 14.20
C ASP A 32 8.15 -12.04 15.46
N HIS A 33 8.80 -10.86 15.41
CA HIS A 33 8.72 -9.85 16.48
C HIS A 33 7.39 -9.08 16.48
N LEU A 34 6.66 -9.09 15.36
CA LEU A 34 5.33 -8.49 15.26
C LEU A 34 4.24 -9.37 15.90
N ARG A 35 4.55 -10.63 16.22
CA ARG A 35 3.60 -11.60 16.78
C ARG A 35 3.29 -11.40 18.26
N ASP A 36 4.17 -10.77 19.02
CA ASP A 36 4.08 -10.70 20.49
C ASP A 36 3.58 -9.35 21.04
N ARG A 37 3.33 -8.38 20.17
CA ARG A 37 2.76 -7.08 20.57
C ARG A 37 1.29 -6.99 20.21
N GLY A 38 0.45 -7.55 21.07
CA GLY A 38 -0.95 -7.19 21.25
C GLY A 38 -1.85 -7.24 20.00
N GLN A 39 -2.93 -7.96 20.13
CA GLN A 39 -3.99 -8.18 19.11
C GLN A 39 -4.75 -6.92 18.66
N ASN A 40 -4.29 -5.71 18.99
CA ASN A 40 -4.98 -4.44 18.73
C ASN A 40 -4.16 -3.54 17.77
N ARG A 41 -3.63 -4.09 16.67
CA ARG A 41 -3.01 -3.26 15.64
C ARG A 41 -4.01 -2.93 14.55
N ILE A 42 -4.15 -1.65 14.27
CA ILE A 42 -4.97 -1.13 13.19
C ILE A 42 -4.04 -0.76 12.04
N LEU A 43 -4.32 -1.29 10.84
CA LEU A 43 -3.71 -0.84 9.60
C LEU A 43 -4.65 0.19 8.96
N VAL A 44 -4.16 1.40 8.76
CA VAL A 44 -4.86 2.43 8.00
C VAL A 44 -4.20 2.54 6.63
N ILE A 45 -5.00 2.35 5.57
CA ILE A 45 -4.58 2.53 4.18
C ILE A 45 -5.19 3.83 3.68
N LEU A 46 -4.36 4.83 3.41
CA LEU A 46 -4.78 6.09 2.80
C LEU A 46 -4.42 6.07 1.31
N ASN A 47 -5.43 5.88 0.46
CA ASN A 47 -5.24 5.91 -0.98
C ASN A 47 -5.46 7.32 -1.52
N LEU A 48 -4.41 7.94 -2.05
CA LEU A 48 -4.48 9.23 -2.73
C LEU A 48 -4.88 9.00 -4.20
N GLY A 49 -6.16 8.71 -4.40
CA GLY A 49 -6.72 8.53 -5.74
C GLY A 49 -6.82 9.84 -6.53
N GLY A 50 -6.98 9.75 -7.85
CA GLY A 50 -7.28 10.91 -8.69
C GLY A 50 -6.08 11.74 -9.15
N GLY A 51 -4.86 11.19 -9.15
CA GLY A 51 -3.71 11.81 -9.79
C GLY A 51 -2.85 12.64 -8.83
N ASN A 52 -2.46 12.06 -7.71
CA ASN A 52 -1.44 12.66 -6.85
C ASN A 52 -0.14 12.90 -7.63
N ASP A 53 0.44 14.10 -7.53
CA ASP A 53 1.76 14.41 -8.08
C ASP A 53 2.86 13.87 -7.15
N GLY A 54 3.35 12.68 -7.44
CA GLY A 54 4.37 12.03 -6.64
C GLY A 54 5.68 12.81 -6.56
N LEU A 55 6.07 13.49 -7.66
CA LEU A 55 7.29 14.30 -7.70
C LEU A 55 7.17 15.62 -6.92
N ASN A 56 5.95 16.10 -6.69
CA ASN A 56 5.70 17.21 -5.78
C ASN A 56 5.29 16.76 -4.37
N THR A 57 5.15 15.47 -4.14
CA THR A 57 4.98 14.90 -2.79
C THR A 57 6.33 14.58 -2.15
N VAL A 58 7.20 13.88 -2.88
CA VAL A 58 8.59 13.59 -2.49
C VAL A 58 9.49 14.13 -3.58
N ILE A 59 10.17 15.21 -3.29
CA ILE A 59 10.82 16.10 -4.25
C ILE A 59 12.31 15.78 -4.34
N PRO A 60 12.83 15.37 -5.50
CA PRO A 60 14.26 15.18 -5.72
C PRO A 60 14.95 16.53 -6.03
N PHE A 61 15.13 17.36 -5.01
CA PHE A 61 15.53 18.75 -5.18
C PHE A 61 16.97 18.98 -5.64
N GLU A 62 17.82 17.95 -5.61
CA GLU A 62 19.17 17.97 -6.18
C GLU A 62 19.21 17.54 -7.65
N ASP A 63 18.07 17.13 -8.23
CA ASP A 63 17.95 16.73 -9.62
C ASP A 63 17.50 17.92 -10.48
N ASP A 64 18.39 18.44 -11.30
CA ASP A 64 18.09 19.57 -12.20
C ASP A 64 16.93 19.27 -13.16
N GLU A 65 16.72 18.01 -13.55
CA GLU A 65 15.63 17.61 -14.43
C GLU A 65 14.25 17.83 -13.77
N TYR A 66 14.15 17.75 -12.44
CA TYR A 66 12.93 18.11 -11.74
C TYR A 66 12.51 19.55 -12.04
N TYR A 67 13.44 20.49 -11.99
CA TYR A 67 13.17 21.91 -12.27
C TYR A 67 13.03 22.19 -13.76
N ASN A 68 13.86 21.58 -14.60
CA ASN A 68 13.84 21.76 -16.05
C ASN A 68 12.53 21.33 -16.68
N LEU A 69 12.00 20.18 -16.23
CA LEU A 69 10.75 19.63 -16.74
C LEU A 69 9.50 20.21 -16.10
N ARG A 70 9.65 20.97 -14.99
CA ARG A 70 8.55 21.53 -14.20
C ARG A 70 8.69 23.01 -13.90
N PRO A 71 8.97 23.85 -14.93
CA PRO A 71 9.39 25.25 -14.72
C PRO A 71 8.34 26.13 -13.99
N THR A 72 7.06 25.70 -13.96
CA THR A 72 5.98 26.48 -13.36
C THR A 72 5.39 25.81 -12.12
N ILE A 73 5.67 24.55 -11.86
CA ILE A 73 5.06 23.79 -10.77
C ILE A 73 6.09 23.14 -9.82
N ALA A 74 7.38 23.27 -10.15
CA ALA A 74 8.42 22.83 -9.23
C ALA A 74 8.38 23.66 -7.95
N ILE A 75 8.59 22.99 -6.83
CA ILE A 75 8.65 23.64 -5.51
C ILE A 75 10.08 24.09 -5.26
N PRO A 76 10.32 25.37 -4.96
CA PRO A 76 11.66 25.90 -4.69
C PRO A 76 12.32 25.17 -3.50
N GLN A 77 13.62 24.94 -3.57
CA GLN A 77 14.38 24.25 -2.54
C GLN A 77 14.25 24.87 -1.15
N ASN A 78 14.12 26.17 -1.05
CA ASN A 78 13.96 26.90 0.21
C ASN A 78 12.56 26.75 0.84
N GLU A 79 11.61 26.14 0.15
CA GLU A 79 10.25 25.91 0.64
C GLU A 79 10.01 24.45 1.08
N LEU A 80 10.91 23.53 0.71
CA LEU A 80 10.70 22.10 1.03
C LEU A 80 11.01 21.80 2.50
N LEU A 81 10.49 20.66 2.93
CA LEU A 81 10.85 19.99 4.17
C LEU A 81 11.95 18.97 3.86
N THR A 82 13.20 19.34 4.04
CA THR A 82 14.35 18.46 3.76
C THR A 82 14.33 17.22 4.65
N ILE A 83 14.44 16.04 4.04
CA ILE A 83 14.45 14.74 4.74
C ILE A 83 15.75 13.98 4.53
N THR A 84 16.43 14.19 3.40
CA THR A 84 17.77 13.67 3.13
C THR A 84 18.60 14.74 2.41
N GLU A 85 19.83 14.42 2.04
CA GLU A 85 20.67 15.33 1.26
C GLU A 85 20.12 15.65 -0.13
N THR A 86 19.24 14.79 -0.67
CA THR A 86 18.73 14.89 -2.06
C THR A 86 17.22 14.93 -2.16
N LEU A 87 16.49 14.68 -1.06
CA LEU A 87 15.04 14.57 -1.05
C LEU A 87 14.40 15.51 -0.04
N GLY A 88 13.29 16.11 -0.43
CA GLY A 88 12.43 16.88 0.45
C GLY A 88 10.97 16.49 0.30
N LEU A 89 10.16 16.80 1.31
CA LEU A 89 8.71 16.66 1.24
C LEU A 89 8.06 18.00 0.88
N HIS A 90 6.86 17.89 0.31
CA HIS A 90 6.00 19.06 0.07
C HIS A 90 5.74 19.80 1.38
N PRO A 91 5.72 21.15 1.41
CA PRO A 91 5.49 21.94 2.65
C PRO A 91 4.23 21.56 3.41
N ALA A 92 3.15 21.19 2.72
CA ALA A 92 1.91 20.74 3.34
C ALA A 92 2.05 19.45 4.17
N MET A 93 3.14 18.72 4.02
CA MET A 93 3.43 17.50 4.79
C MET A 93 4.15 17.80 6.12
N ALA A 94 4.27 19.07 6.52
CA ALA A 94 4.88 19.45 7.79
C ALA A 94 4.34 18.67 9.01
N PRO A 95 3.04 18.32 9.12
CA PRO A 95 2.54 17.51 10.23
C PRO A 95 3.13 16.10 10.31
N LEU A 96 3.76 15.59 9.24
CA LEU A 96 4.39 14.27 9.21
C LEU A 96 5.87 14.30 9.61
N MET A 97 6.47 15.48 9.76
CA MET A 97 7.90 15.59 10.05
C MET A 97 8.28 15.00 11.41
N ASP A 98 7.39 15.04 12.39
CA ASP A 98 7.66 14.40 13.68
C ASP A 98 7.81 12.87 13.51
N LEU A 99 7.00 12.25 12.65
CA LEU A 99 7.12 10.82 12.35
C LEU A 99 8.45 10.50 11.65
N TRP A 100 8.90 11.38 10.76
CA TRP A 100 10.19 11.24 10.09
C TRP A 100 11.35 11.36 11.09
N ASN A 101 11.34 12.41 11.90
CA ASN A 101 12.38 12.69 12.88
C ASN A 101 12.49 11.59 13.96
N ASP A 102 11.37 10.97 14.32
CA ASP A 102 11.28 9.88 15.29
C ASP A 102 11.54 8.49 14.66
N GLU A 103 11.98 8.43 13.39
CA GLU A 103 12.23 7.18 12.64
C GLU A 103 10.99 6.26 12.53
N ASN A 104 9.80 6.83 12.65
CA ASN A 104 8.53 6.11 12.54
C ASN A 104 7.91 6.20 11.14
N MET A 105 8.61 6.78 10.17
CA MET A 105 8.17 6.92 8.78
C MET A 105 9.17 6.27 7.83
N ALA A 106 8.67 5.62 6.80
CA ALA A 106 9.47 5.11 5.69
C ALA A 106 8.88 5.57 4.36
N ILE A 107 9.74 5.98 3.42
CA ILE A 107 9.37 6.39 2.08
C ILE A 107 9.91 5.36 1.09
N ILE A 108 9.01 4.81 0.25
CA ILE A 108 9.37 3.85 -0.79
C ILE A 108 9.09 4.51 -2.13
N GLN A 109 10.15 4.77 -2.89
CA GLN A 109 10.08 5.37 -4.21
C GLN A 109 10.19 4.30 -5.31
N ASN A 110 9.94 4.71 -6.55
CA ASN A 110 10.04 3.86 -7.75
C ASN A 110 9.15 2.59 -7.66
N VAL A 111 8.01 2.72 -7.00
CA VAL A 111 7.01 1.65 -6.96
C VAL A 111 6.17 1.72 -8.24
N GLY A 112 6.18 0.66 -8.99
CA GLY A 112 5.45 0.56 -10.25
C GLY A 112 5.34 -0.90 -10.68
N TYR A 113 4.91 -1.13 -11.91
CA TYR A 113 4.78 -2.45 -12.51
C TYR A 113 5.22 -2.39 -13.98
N ASP A 114 5.63 -3.53 -14.54
CA ASP A 114 6.07 -3.63 -15.92
C ASP A 114 4.93 -3.29 -16.90
N GLN A 115 5.28 -2.61 -18.00
CA GLN A 115 4.32 -2.21 -19.05
C GLN A 115 3.15 -1.39 -18.50
N GLN A 116 3.47 -0.37 -17.70
CA GLN A 116 2.47 0.47 -17.03
C GLN A 116 1.36 0.96 -17.97
N ASP A 117 0.12 0.72 -17.58
CA ASP A 117 -1.03 1.36 -18.20
C ASP A 117 -1.18 2.78 -17.63
N LEU A 118 -1.21 3.78 -18.51
CA LEU A 118 -1.33 5.19 -18.11
C LEU A 118 -2.78 5.59 -17.78
N SER A 119 -3.74 4.66 -17.89
CA SER A 119 -5.11 4.88 -17.43
C SER A 119 -5.19 4.88 -15.91
N HIS A 120 -5.67 5.95 -15.31
CA HIS A 120 -5.93 6.02 -13.87
C HIS A 120 -6.85 4.90 -13.38
N PHE A 121 -7.87 4.54 -14.18
CA PHE A 121 -8.81 3.48 -13.83
C PHE A 121 -8.10 2.13 -13.77
N ARG A 122 -7.38 1.76 -14.83
CA ARG A 122 -6.67 0.48 -14.88
C ARG A 122 -5.59 0.37 -13.81
N SER A 123 -4.79 1.40 -13.62
CA SER A 123 -3.76 1.43 -12.57
C SER A 123 -4.35 1.31 -11.17
N THR A 124 -5.51 1.91 -10.93
CA THR A 124 -6.24 1.78 -9.67
C THR A 124 -6.73 0.35 -9.44
N ASP A 125 -7.26 -0.30 -10.48
CA ASP A 125 -7.71 -1.70 -10.40
C ASP A 125 -6.54 -2.65 -10.14
N ILE A 126 -5.40 -2.45 -10.81
CA ILE A 126 -4.17 -3.21 -10.58
C ILE A 126 -3.71 -3.05 -9.12
N TRP A 127 -3.69 -1.83 -8.62
CA TRP A 127 -3.30 -1.56 -7.24
C TRP A 127 -4.25 -2.24 -6.23
N ARG A 128 -5.57 -2.18 -6.46
CA ARG A 128 -6.59 -2.77 -5.58
C ARG A 128 -6.64 -4.28 -5.65
N SER A 129 -6.43 -4.84 -6.82
CA SER A 129 -6.46 -6.29 -7.03
C SER A 129 -5.11 -6.96 -6.83
N ALA A 130 -4.01 -6.20 -6.88
CA ALA A 130 -2.64 -6.72 -6.97
C ALA A 130 -2.49 -7.69 -8.16
N SER A 131 -3.10 -7.37 -9.29
CA SER A 131 -2.97 -8.14 -10.55
C SER A 131 -1.78 -7.65 -11.36
N ASP A 132 -1.32 -8.47 -12.29
CA ASP A 132 -0.45 -8.03 -13.38
C ASP A 132 -1.24 -7.17 -14.39
N VAL A 133 -0.51 -6.49 -15.30
CA VAL A 133 -1.12 -5.56 -16.27
C VAL A 133 -2.08 -6.25 -17.25
N ASP A 134 -1.77 -7.49 -17.63
CA ASP A 134 -2.53 -8.33 -18.58
C ASP A 134 -3.62 -9.18 -17.92
N GLN A 135 -3.75 -9.10 -16.58
CA GLN A 135 -4.72 -9.87 -15.82
C GLN A 135 -5.81 -8.98 -15.23
N VAL A 136 -7.04 -9.42 -15.34
CA VAL A 136 -8.18 -8.79 -14.65
C VAL A 136 -8.63 -9.70 -13.53
N ILE A 137 -8.44 -9.24 -12.28
CA ILE A 137 -8.84 -9.94 -11.07
C ILE A 137 -10.01 -9.17 -10.44
N SER A 138 -11.12 -9.85 -10.20
CA SER A 138 -12.35 -9.26 -9.64
C SER A 138 -12.36 -9.20 -8.10
N THR A 139 -11.25 -9.54 -7.44
CA THR A 139 -11.13 -9.52 -5.98
C THR A 139 -9.96 -8.63 -5.53
N GLY A 140 -10.14 -7.97 -4.40
CA GLY A 140 -9.12 -7.11 -3.80
C GLY A 140 -8.09 -7.89 -2.97
N TRP A 141 -6.86 -7.41 -2.95
CA TRP A 141 -5.80 -8.07 -2.19
C TRP A 141 -6.02 -8.01 -0.66
N VAL A 142 -6.67 -6.93 -0.16
CA VAL A 142 -7.01 -6.82 1.26
C VAL A 142 -8.07 -7.84 1.63
N ALA A 143 -9.13 -7.97 0.81
CA ALA A 143 -10.17 -8.96 1.05
C ALA A 143 -9.61 -10.38 1.05
N ARG A 144 -8.82 -10.75 0.04
CA ARG A 144 -8.16 -12.07 0.00
C ARG A 144 -7.27 -12.32 1.22
N TYR A 145 -6.57 -11.29 1.72
CA TYR A 145 -5.79 -11.41 2.94
C TYR A 145 -6.69 -11.67 4.16
N LEU A 146 -7.79 -10.91 4.30
CA LEU A 146 -8.75 -11.10 5.40
C LEU A 146 -9.40 -12.48 5.36
N GLU A 147 -9.77 -12.99 4.19
CA GLU A 147 -10.29 -14.36 4.00
C GLU A 147 -9.33 -15.43 4.52
N THR A 148 -8.01 -15.21 4.44
CA THR A 148 -7.03 -16.13 5.02
C THR A 148 -6.98 -16.11 6.55
N LEU A 149 -7.38 -15.00 7.16
CA LEU A 149 -7.39 -14.84 8.62
C LEU A 149 -8.71 -15.32 9.24
N TYR A 150 -9.82 -15.13 8.53
CA TYR A 150 -11.19 -15.32 9.00
C TYR A 150 -11.95 -16.25 8.03
N THR A 151 -11.53 -17.50 7.94
CA THR A 151 -12.20 -18.49 7.07
C THR A 151 -13.63 -18.73 7.53
N GLY A 152 -14.57 -18.72 6.57
CA GLY A 152 -16.01 -18.95 6.87
C GLY A 152 -16.69 -17.74 7.52
N TYR A 153 -16.16 -16.54 7.32
CA TYR A 153 -16.74 -15.31 7.90
C TYR A 153 -18.16 -14.99 7.39
N VAL A 154 -18.53 -15.54 6.23
CA VAL A 154 -19.88 -15.35 5.68
C VAL A 154 -20.92 -16.09 6.50
N GLU A 155 -20.62 -17.33 6.93
CA GLU A 155 -21.51 -18.14 7.79
C GLU A 155 -21.39 -17.75 9.26
N ASN A 156 -20.21 -17.33 9.68
CA ASN A 156 -19.91 -16.97 11.07
C ASN A 156 -19.18 -15.62 11.11
N PRO A 157 -19.90 -14.51 10.89
CA PRO A 157 -19.28 -13.19 10.89
C PRO A 157 -18.76 -12.84 12.30
N PRO A 158 -17.57 -12.20 12.39
CA PRO A 158 -17.09 -11.71 13.67
C PRO A 158 -18.00 -10.61 14.22
N GLU A 159 -17.99 -10.42 15.53
CA GLU A 159 -18.78 -9.38 16.20
C GLU A 159 -18.42 -7.96 15.74
N GLU A 160 -17.14 -7.74 15.42
CA GLU A 160 -16.63 -6.47 14.92
C GLU A 160 -16.28 -6.58 13.44
N PRO A 161 -16.47 -5.52 12.64
CA PRO A 161 -16.09 -5.52 11.22
C PRO A 161 -14.59 -5.71 11.08
N MET A 162 -14.18 -6.62 10.19
CA MET A 162 -12.76 -6.91 9.91
C MET A 162 -12.05 -5.76 9.21
N ALA A 163 -12.80 -4.95 8.47
CA ALA A 163 -12.32 -3.77 7.79
C ALA A 163 -13.42 -2.72 7.64
N LEU A 164 -13.01 -1.46 7.59
CA LEU A 164 -13.86 -0.33 7.29
C LEU A 164 -13.24 0.44 6.12
N GLN A 165 -14.00 0.66 5.08
CA GLN A 165 -13.64 1.55 3.98
C GLN A 165 -14.55 2.77 4.01
N GLN A 166 -13.95 3.97 3.96
CA GLN A 166 -14.66 5.23 3.83
C GLN A 166 -14.40 5.84 2.44
N GLY A 167 -15.43 6.38 1.81
CA GLY A 167 -15.38 7.05 0.52
C GLY A 167 -16.21 6.34 -0.56
N SER A 168 -16.63 7.12 -1.57
CA SER A 168 -17.38 6.61 -2.72
C SER A 168 -16.46 5.77 -3.58
N THR A 169 -16.56 4.45 -3.50
CA THR A 169 -15.76 3.63 -4.40
C THR A 169 -16.42 2.29 -4.68
N ASP A 170 -16.22 1.86 -5.91
CA ASP A 170 -16.25 0.46 -6.24
C ASP A 170 -15.43 -0.29 -5.16
N GLY A 171 -16.05 -1.14 -4.42
CA GLY A 171 -15.47 -1.82 -3.27
C GLY A 171 -14.42 -2.87 -3.61
N LEU A 172 -13.73 -2.79 -4.79
CA LEU A 172 -12.83 -3.85 -5.26
C LEU A 172 -11.78 -4.24 -4.22
N LEU A 173 -11.21 -3.28 -3.47
CA LEU A 173 -10.20 -3.57 -2.44
C LEU A 173 -10.71 -4.54 -1.36
N LEU A 174 -11.99 -4.41 -0.99
CA LEU A 174 -12.68 -5.24 -0.01
C LEU A 174 -13.61 -6.29 -0.65
N THR A 175 -13.58 -6.49 -1.95
CA THR A 175 -14.31 -7.57 -2.62
C THR A 175 -13.52 -8.86 -2.54
N GLY A 176 -14.00 -9.84 -1.81
CA GLY A 176 -13.39 -11.15 -1.67
C GLY A 176 -14.01 -12.22 -2.59
N ASN A 177 -13.52 -13.45 -2.49
CA ASN A 177 -14.09 -14.60 -3.21
C ASN A 177 -15.43 -15.03 -2.59
N GLU A 178 -15.57 -14.91 -1.27
CA GLU A 178 -16.75 -15.31 -0.52
C GLU A 178 -17.71 -14.13 -0.30
N GLY A 179 -17.25 -12.88 -0.47
CA GLY A 179 -18.05 -11.67 -0.25
C GLY A 179 -17.19 -10.45 0.11
N VAL A 180 -17.78 -9.52 0.86
CA VAL A 180 -17.11 -8.31 1.34
C VAL A 180 -16.79 -8.49 2.85
N PRO A 181 -15.53 -8.74 3.23
CA PRO A 181 -15.13 -8.94 4.62
C PRO A 181 -15.03 -7.61 5.41
N GLY A 182 -15.96 -6.71 5.23
CA GLY A 182 -15.91 -5.41 5.88
C GLY A 182 -17.15 -4.56 5.60
N VAL A 183 -17.09 -3.31 6.06
CA VAL A 183 -18.15 -2.31 5.87
C VAL A 183 -17.63 -1.21 4.99
N ILE A 184 -18.39 -0.84 3.97
CA ILE A 184 -18.11 0.31 3.10
C ILE A 184 -19.11 1.40 3.46
N VAL A 185 -18.58 2.57 3.83
CA VAL A 185 -19.37 3.73 4.20
C VAL A 185 -19.12 4.81 3.18
N ASP A 186 -20.16 5.19 2.44
CA ASP A 186 -20.09 6.35 1.57
C ASP A 186 -19.94 7.63 2.42
N ASP A 187 -19.22 8.62 1.88
CA ASP A 187 -19.07 9.90 2.53
C ASP A 187 -20.46 10.54 2.67
N PRO A 188 -20.93 10.81 3.87
CA PRO A 188 -22.18 11.54 4.08
C PRO A 188 -21.91 13.03 3.79
N SER A 189 -21.83 13.41 2.51
CA SER A 189 -21.75 14.81 2.09
C SER A 189 -23.04 15.58 2.37
#